data_728b62b35f0c93be03c07c652d6d5535
#
_entry.id   728b62b35f0c93be03c07c652d6d5535
#
_cell.length_a   1.000
_cell.length_b   1.000
_cell.length_c   1.000
_cell.angle_alpha   90.00
_cell.angle_beta   90.00
_cell.angle_gamma   90.00
#
_symmetry.space_group_name_H-M   'P 1'
#
loop_
_entity.id
_entity.type
_entity.pdbx_description
1 polymer ?
#
loop_
_entity_poly.entity_id
_entity_poly.type
_entity_poly.pdbx_seq_one_letter_code
_entity_poly.pdbx_strand_id
1 'polypeptide(L)'
;MKSPIKDLRHNTKSLSVLKEIIPAGSVVESFLLFAGDVEINLAESGRQVIAHTNRYVIYDFWKTLFDDSDSLAQSVEYLYPFKTEEVFRVFQNNYHKEKSPLMRAALFFLLNRCSSNGMISSGILEQKNYNPLALNYIRRFKQINFDVAYDYSLSMEHSLNRISEQADFIFLPVGKFSYNFLSEGINRGAEETVIVHKELKSIVDNIDTKTILNYQYHPGVLKLYKDYESIIMLNQYGNKTTKKEDAKEVLIANFRIG
;
A
#
# COMPACT_ATOMS: atom_id res chain seq x y z
N MET A 1 8.10 12.38 -3.51
CA MET A 1 8.21 12.21 -2.03
C MET A 1 8.27 10.72 -1.72
N LYS A 2 8.87 10.31 -0.59
CA LYS A 2 8.87 8.90 -0.17
C LYS A 2 7.82 8.69 0.90
N SER A 3 7.25 7.49 0.94
CA SER A 3 6.35 7.10 2.03
C SER A 3 7.06 7.21 3.39
N PRO A 4 6.35 7.69 4.43
CA PRO A 4 6.87 7.70 5.79
C PRO A 4 6.97 6.30 6.40
N ILE A 5 6.23 5.31 5.91
CA ILE A 5 6.25 3.93 6.39
C ILE A 5 6.97 2.99 5.42
N LYS A 6 7.49 1.89 5.96
CA LYS A 6 8.20 0.87 5.18
C LYS A 6 7.20 -0.14 4.61
N ASP A 7 7.40 -0.58 3.37
CA ASP A 7 6.66 -1.68 2.76
C ASP A 7 7.62 -2.74 2.20
N LEU A 8 7.34 -3.99 2.48
CA LEU A 8 8.08 -5.13 1.92
C LEU A 8 7.68 -5.46 0.48
N ARG A 9 6.56 -4.97 0.02
CA ARG A 9 6.03 -5.29 -1.31
C ARG A 9 6.85 -4.67 -2.44
N HIS A 10 7.45 -3.49 -2.19
CA HIS A 10 8.34 -2.78 -3.11
C HIS A 10 7.85 -2.72 -4.57
N ASN A 11 6.60 -2.34 -4.78
CA ASN A 11 5.97 -2.24 -6.11
C ASN A 11 6.31 -0.92 -6.83
N THR A 12 7.51 -0.39 -6.64
CA THR A 12 7.91 0.93 -7.15
C THR A 12 8.59 0.90 -8.52
N LYS A 13 8.93 -0.27 -9.02
CA LYS A 13 9.60 -0.39 -10.33
C LYS A 13 8.67 -0.05 -11.49
N SER A 14 7.37 -0.22 -11.27
CA SER A 14 6.32 0.10 -12.24
C SER A 14 6.01 1.60 -12.39
N LEU A 15 6.57 2.46 -11.52
CA LEU A 15 6.19 3.88 -11.45
C LEU A 15 6.33 4.65 -12.77
N SER A 16 7.43 4.45 -13.51
CA SER A 16 7.63 5.13 -14.80
C SER A 16 6.56 4.69 -15.81
N VAL A 17 6.32 3.39 -15.89
CA VAL A 17 5.34 2.82 -16.82
C VAL A 17 3.90 3.18 -16.42
N LEU A 18 3.59 3.21 -15.12
CA LEU A 18 2.28 3.67 -14.65
C LEU A 18 2.02 5.14 -15.03
N LYS A 19 3.04 6.00 -14.97
CA LYS A 19 2.93 7.41 -15.39
C LYS A 19 2.77 7.57 -16.90
N GLU A 20 3.25 6.63 -17.70
CA GLU A 20 3.01 6.58 -19.14
C GLU A 20 1.56 6.14 -19.45
N ILE A 21 1.05 5.16 -18.71
CA ILE A 21 -0.27 4.55 -18.93
C ILE A 21 -1.40 5.45 -18.40
N ILE A 22 -1.22 6.04 -17.22
CA ILE A 22 -2.22 6.87 -16.54
C ILE A 22 -1.92 8.34 -16.84
N PRO A 23 -2.74 9.06 -17.61
CA PRO A 23 -2.51 10.48 -17.91
C PRO A 23 -2.54 11.37 -16.66
N ALA A 24 -1.84 12.50 -16.71
CA ALA A 24 -2.01 13.55 -15.70
C ALA A 24 -3.45 14.09 -15.75
N GLY A 25 -4.00 14.42 -14.58
CA GLY A 25 -5.39 14.86 -14.43
C GLY A 25 -6.39 13.72 -14.24
N SER A 26 -5.99 12.45 -14.41
CA SER A 26 -6.88 11.31 -14.16
C SER A 26 -7.20 11.14 -12.69
N VAL A 27 -8.41 10.63 -12.42
CA VAL A 27 -8.84 10.12 -11.11
C VAL A 27 -8.46 8.64 -11.01
N VAL A 28 -7.67 8.30 -10.01
CA VAL A 28 -7.18 6.94 -9.74
C VAL A 28 -7.69 6.46 -8.40
N GLU A 29 -8.48 5.41 -8.41
CA GLU A 29 -8.89 4.69 -7.20
C GLU A 29 -7.91 3.55 -6.97
N SER A 30 -7.15 3.62 -5.86
CA SER A 30 -6.19 2.58 -5.49
C SER A 30 -6.72 1.75 -4.33
N PHE A 31 -6.64 0.43 -4.46
CA PHE A 31 -7.07 -0.48 -3.40
C PHE A 31 -5.87 -1.15 -2.74
N LEU A 32 -6.11 -1.74 -1.56
CA LEU A 32 -5.08 -2.44 -0.81
C LEU A 32 -3.95 -1.50 -0.33
N LEU A 33 -4.30 -0.25 -0.02
CA LEU A 33 -3.35 0.73 0.50
C LEU A 33 -2.61 0.20 1.74
N PHE A 34 -1.29 0.36 1.71
CA PHE A 34 -0.43 0.20 2.88
C PHE A 34 0.56 1.36 2.97
N ALA A 35 1.71 1.27 2.32
CA ALA A 35 2.73 2.31 2.39
C ALA A 35 2.53 3.48 1.42
N GLY A 36 1.74 3.31 0.38
CA GLY A 36 1.35 4.40 -0.51
C GLY A 36 2.47 4.98 -1.39
N ASP A 37 3.59 4.28 -1.59
CA ASP A 37 4.69 4.81 -2.41
C ASP A 37 4.28 5.07 -3.85
N VAL A 38 3.45 4.20 -4.44
CA VAL A 38 2.95 4.37 -5.81
C VAL A 38 1.93 5.49 -5.84
N GLU A 39 1.00 5.50 -4.91
CA GLU A 39 -0.07 6.48 -4.77
C GLU A 39 0.47 7.90 -4.62
N ILE A 40 1.44 8.09 -3.71
CA ILE A 40 2.15 9.37 -3.53
C ILE A 40 2.79 9.84 -4.84
N ASN A 41 3.49 8.94 -5.54
CA ASN A 41 4.19 9.30 -6.77
C ASN A 41 3.23 9.62 -7.93
N LEU A 42 2.08 8.96 -8.00
CA LEU A 42 1.02 9.29 -8.95
C LEU A 42 0.43 10.66 -8.64
N ALA A 43 0.10 10.93 -7.37
CA ALA A 43 -0.43 12.21 -6.92
C ALA A 43 0.55 13.36 -7.15
N GLU A 44 1.84 13.19 -6.84
CA GLU A 44 2.88 14.20 -7.12
C GLU A 44 3.05 14.50 -8.61
N SER A 45 2.67 13.56 -9.46
CA SER A 45 2.74 13.72 -10.91
C SER A 45 1.41 14.15 -11.54
N GLY A 46 0.51 14.76 -10.74
CA GLY A 46 -0.68 15.45 -11.20
C GLY A 46 -1.91 14.56 -11.40
N ARG A 47 -1.97 13.37 -10.78
CA ARG A 47 -3.18 12.55 -10.71
C ARG A 47 -3.90 12.84 -9.40
N GLN A 48 -5.23 12.73 -9.41
CA GLN A 48 -6.00 12.66 -8.17
C GLN A 48 -6.04 11.19 -7.73
N VAL A 49 -5.59 10.90 -6.52
CA VAL A 49 -5.54 9.52 -6.02
C VAL A 49 -6.41 9.40 -4.78
N ILE A 50 -7.33 8.46 -4.80
CA ILE A 50 -8.12 8.07 -3.63
C ILE A 50 -7.77 6.62 -3.31
N ALA A 51 -7.14 6.40 -2.16
CA ALA A 51 -6.67 5.07 -1.80
C ALA A 51 -7.52 4.44 -0.70
N HIS A 52 -7.89 3.19 -0.91
CA HIS A 52 -8.78 2.43 -0.05
C HIS A 52 -8.02 1.41 0.79
N THR A 53 -8.42 1.30 2.06
CA THR A 53 -7.95 0.26 2.96
C THR A 53 -9.09 -0.20 3.85
N ASN A 54 -9.15 -1.50 4.11
CA ASN A 54 -10.06 -2.09 5.10
C ASN A 54 -9.41 -2.20 6.49
N ARG A 55 -8.18 -1.70 6.64
CA ARG A 55 -7.42 -1.70 7.89
C ARG A 55 -7.50 -0.34 8.57
N TYR A 56 -8.30 -0.25 9.63
CA TYR A 56 -8.49 1.03 10.32
C TYR A 56 -7.19 1.64 10.86
N VAL A 57 -6.19 0.82 11.24
CA VAL A 57 -4.90 1.34 11.72
C VAL A 57 -4.09 2.02 10.61
N ILE A 58 -4.22 1.56 9.37
CA ILE A 58 -3.60 2.18 8.19
C ILE A 58 -4.36 3.45 7.84
N TYR A 59 -5.69 3.39 7.85
CA TYR A 59 -6.54 4.55 7.65
C TYR A 59 -6.23 5.66 8.66
N ASP A 60 -6.21 5.33 9.97
CA ASP A 60 -5.90 6.29 11.02
C ASP A 60 -4.53 6.94 10.85
N PHE A 61 -3.53 6.14 10.45
CA PHE A 61 -2.20 6.67 10.20
C PHE A 61 -2.20 7.71 9.07
N TRP A 62 -2.76 7.35 7.92
CA TRP A 62 -2.79 8.25 6.77
C TRP A 62 -3.68 9.47 7.03
N LYS A 63 -4.85 9.25 7.63
CA LYS A 63 -5.78 10.34 7.96
C LYS A 63 -5.15 11.32 8.94
N THR A 64 -4.52 10.82 10.02
CA THR A 64 -3.82 11.67 10.98
C THR A 64 -2.64 12.40 10.34
N LEU A 65 -1.89 11.74 9.45
CA LEU A 65 -0.77 12.37 8.73
C LEU A 65 -1.24 13.54 7.86
N PHE A 66 -2.40 13.42 7.22
CA PHE A 66 -2.97 14.48 6.37
C PHE A 66 -3.58 15.62 7.20
N ASP A 67 -4.29 15.28 8.27
CA ASP A 67 -5.02 16.26 9.07
C ASP A 67 -4.09 17.04 10.02
N ASP A 68 -3.13 16.35 10.66
CA ASP A 68 -2.23 16.95 11.65
C ASP A 68 -0.91 16.16 11.79
N SER A 69 -0.01 16.40 10.85
CA SER A 69 1.30 15.76 10.85
C SER A 69 2.19 16.17 12.06
N ASP A 70 1.99 17.37 12.60
CA ASP A 70 2.78 17.85 13.74
C ASP A 70 2.39 17.13 15.04
N SER A 71 1.09 17.00 15.32
CA SER A 71 0.61 16.21 16.48
C SER A 71 1.01 14.74 16.35
N LEU A 72 0.97 14.18 15.14
CA LEU A 72 1.46 12.82 14.89
C LEU A 72 2.95 12.71 15.23
N ALA A 73 3.77 13.64 14.74
CA ALA A 73 5.20 13.64 15.00
C ALA A 73 5.53 13.78 16.49
N GLN A 74 4.82 14.67 17.22
CA GLN A 74 4.98 14.86 18.67
C GLN A 74 4.59 13.58 19.42
N SER A 75 3.49 12.93 19.04
CA SER A 75 3.06 11.68 19.68
C SER A 75 4.06 10.55 19.47
N VAL A 76 4.64 10.44 18.29
CA VAL A 76 5.73 9.47 18.02
C VAL A 76 6.96 9.82 18.86
N GLU A 77 7.34 11.11 18.93
CA GLU A 77 8.50 11.58 19.71
C GLU A 77 8.35 11.26 21.20
N TYR A 78 7.15 11.39 21.73
CA TYR A 78 6.83 11.00 23.11
C TYR A 78 7.09 9.51 23.38
N LEU A 79 6.91 8.65 22.37
CA LEU A 79 7.10 7.20 22.48
C LEU A 79 8.57 6.75 22.32
N TYR A 80 9.46 7.58 21.78
CA TYR A 80 10.86 7.20 21.55
C TYR A 80 11.66 6.80 22.80
N PRO A 81 11.43 7.34 24.00
CA PRO A 81 12.12 6.88 25.21
C PRO A 81 11.86 5.41 25.56
N PHE A 82 10.73 4.86 25.11
CA PHE A 82 10.28 3.49 25.43
C PHE A 82 10.84 2.44 24.45
N LYS A 83 12.18 2.37 24.33
CA LYS A 83 12.90 1.59 23.32
C LYS A 83 13.45 0.25 23.79
N THR A 84 12.85 -0.37 24.80
CA THR A 84 13.22 -1.73 25.20
C THR A 84 12.43 -2.77 24.41
N GLU A 85 12.96 -3.99 24.27
CA GLU A 85 12.27 -5.07 23.58
C GLU A 85 10.93 -5.42 24.25
N GLU A 86 10.88 -5.39 25.57
CA GLU A 86 9.67 -5.65 26.35
C GLU A 86 8.56 -4.66 26.01
N VAL A 87 8.86 -3.36 26.05
CA VAL A 87 7.90 -2.31 25.72
C VAL A 87 7.50 -2.39 24.24
N PHE A 88 8.44 -2.68 23.36
CA PHE A 88 8.14 -2.87 21.94
C PHE A 88 7.14 -4.00 21.72
N ARG A 89 7.29 -5.13 22.42
CA ARG A 89 6.32 -6.24 22.38
C ARG A 89 4.96 -5.86 22.97
N VAL A 90 4.93 -5.08 24.04
CA VAL A 90 3.69 -4.54 24.60
C VAL A 90 2.98 -3.68 23.54
N PHE A 91 3.71 -2.80 22.85
CA PHE A 91 3.15 -1.99 21.77
C PHE A 91 2.63 -2.87 20.62
N GLN A 92 3.39 -3.87 20.16
CA GLN A 92 2.96 -4.81 19.13
C GLN A 92 1.66 -5.53 19.47
N ASN A 93 1.45 -5.88 20.73
CA ASN A 93 0.28 -6.61 21.16
C ASN A 93 -0.96 -5.73 21.38
N ASN A 94 -0.78 -4.42 21.51
CA ASN A 94 -1.85 -3.54 21.97
C ASN A 94 -2.14 -2.34 21.06
N TYR A 95 -1.27 -1.98 20.07
CA TYR A 95 -1.47 -0.78 19.25
C TYR A 95 -2.85 -0.73 18.58
N HIS A 96 -3.36 -1.86 18.13
CA HIS A 96 -4.66 -1.97 17.49
C HIS A 96 -5.85 -1.80 18.45
N LYS A 97 -5.63 -1.91 19.78
CA LYS A 97 -6.64 -1.72 20.82
C LYS A 97 -6.69 -0.28 21.33
N GLU A 98 -5.71 0.54 20.92
CA GLU A 98 -5.67 1.94 21.31
C GLU A 98 -6.91 2.68 20.83
N LYS A 99 -7.56 3.43 21.72
CA LYS A 99 -8.82 4.12 21.42
C LYS A 99 -8.61 5.43 20.68
N SER A 100 -7.51 6.12 20.96
CA SER A 100 -7.16 7.38 20.29
C SER A 100 -6.62 7.09 18.89
N PRO A 101 -7.24 7.56 17.80
CA PRO A 101 -6.71 7.40 16.45
C PRO A 101 -5.30 7.98 16.30
N LEU A 102 -5.03 9.15 16.91
CA LEU A 102 -3.72 9.80 16.91
C LEU A 102 -2.65 8.90 17.56
N MET A 103 -2.93 8.36 18.74
CA MET A 103 -1.97 7.50 19.45
C MET A 103 -1.80 6.16 18.73
N ARG A 104 -2.88 5.61 18.16
CA ARG A 104 -2.83 4.40 17.34
C ARG A 104 -1.97 4.59 16.09
N ALA A 105 -2.12 5.73 15.42
CA ALA A 105 -1.29 6.12 14.27
C ALA A 105 0.19 6.28 14.66
N ALA A 106 0.47 6.89 15.80
CA ALA A 106 1.83 7.05 16.31
C ALA A 106 2.50 5.71 16.65
N LEU A 107 1.77 4.81 17.33
CA LEU A 107 2.24 3.45 17.62
C LEU A 107 2.46 2.64 16.34
N PHE A 108 1.53 2.71 15.38
CA PHE A 108 1.66 2.07 14.10
C PHE A 108 2.94 2.50 13.36
N PHE A 109 3.16 3.82 13.26
CA PHE A 109 4.37 4.36 12.64
C PHE A 109 5.64 3.90 13.34
N LEU A 110 5.70 4.01 14.67
CA LEU A 110 6.85 3.61 15.47
C LEU A 110 7.18 2.14 15.25
N LEU A 111 6.18 1.27 15.35
CA LEU A 111 6.34 -0.17 15.14
C LEU A 111 6.82 -0.49 13.73
N ASN A 112 6.23 0.14 12.72
CA ASN A 112 6.66 -0.06 11.34
C ASN A 112 8.11 0.39 11.12
N ARG A 113 8.50 1.56 11.64
CA ARG A 113 9.85 2.09 11.45
C ARG A 113 10.92 1.30 12.21
N CYS A 114 10.60 0.86 13.42
CA CYS A 114 11.56 0.24 14.33
C CYS A 114 11.61 -1.29 14.25
N SER A 115 10.64 -1.93 13.61
CA SER A 115 10.67 -3.38 13.41
C SER A 115 11.58 -3.78 12.23
N SER A 116 12.06 -5.00 12.27
CA SER A 116 12.71 -5.63 11.12
C SER A 116 11.77 -5.65 9.93
N ASN A 117 12.26 -5.17 8.79
CA ASN A 117 11.51 -5.14 7.53
C ASN A 117 10.15 -4.40 7.56
N GLY A 118 9.87 -3.60 8.60
CA GLY A 118 8.60 -2.91 8.74
C GLY A 118 7.43 -3.80 9.21
N MET A 119 7.71 -5.02 9.67
CA MET A 119 6.69 -5.96 10.13
C MET A 119 6.17 -5.58 11.52
N ILE A 120 4.98 -5.00 11.58
CA ILE A 120 4.42 -4.39 12.79
C ILE A 120 4.08 -5.45 13.84
N SER A 121 3.43 -6.53 13.46
CA SER A 121 2.89 -7.53 14.39
C SER A 121 3.87 -8.59 14.85
N SER A 122 4.90 -8.88 14.04
CA SER A 122 5.82 -10.00 14.25
C SER A 122 7.29 -9.63 14.05
N GLY A 123 7.58 -8.38 13.69
CA GLY A 123 8.96 -7.93 13.50
C GLY A 123 9.72 -7.84 14.81
N ILE A 124 11.04 -7.99 14.73
CA ILE A 124 11.96 -7.85 15.85
C ILE A 124 12.39 -6.39 15.95
N LEU A 125 12.54 -5.87 17.15
CA LEU A 125 13.04 -4.52 17.38
C LEU A 125 14.44 -4.35 16.81
N GLU A 126 14.60 -3.43 15.88
CA GLU A 126 15.90 -2.96 15.39
C GLU A 126 16.26 -1.65 16.07
N GLN A 127 17.03 -1.71 17.13
CA GLN A 127 17.44 -0.57 17.98
C GLN A 127 17.99 0.63 17.16
N LYS A 128 18.75 0.36 16.10
CA LYS A 128 19.31 1.39 15.21
C LYS A 128 18.25 2.27 14.52
N ASN A 129 17.05 1.72 14.36
CA ASN A 129 15.92 2.41 13.71
C ASN A 129 15.10 3.24 14.71
N TYR A 130 15.37 3.10 15.99
CA TYR A 130 14.76 3.88 17.07
C TYR A 130 15.36 5.29 17.12
N ASN A 131 15.10 6.08 16.09
CA ASN A 131 15.81 7.27 15.73
C ASN A 131 14.85 8.41 15.38
N PRO A 132 14.95 9.58 16.06
CA PRO A 132 14.11 10.74 15.77
C PRO A 132 14.18 11.24 14.32
N LEU A 133 15.24 10.92 13.57
CA LEU A 133 15.32 11.30 12.15
C LEU A 133 14.15 10.75 11.30
N ALA A 134 13.54 9.64 11.73
CA ALA A 134 12.37 9.11 11.09
C ALA A 134 11.16 10.08 11.12
N LEU A 135 11.08 10.96 12.12
CA LEU A 135 10.05 11.99 12.22
C LEU A 135 10.09 12.99 11.07
N ASN A 136 11.26 13.17 10.44
CA ASN A 136 11.36 14.04 9.28
C ASN A 136 10.49 13.59 8.11
N TYR A 137 10.18 12.28 8.01
CA TYR A 137 9.25 11.80 6.99
C TYR A 137 7.81 12.25 7.26
N ILE A 138 7.41 12.36 8.52
CA ILE A 138 6.11 12.89 8.94
C ILE A 138 6.09 14.42 8.76
N ARG A 139 7.02 15.14 9.41
CA ARG A 139 7.05 16.62 9.43
C ARG A 139 7.24 17.26 8.03
N ARG A 140 7.86 16.53 7.10
CA ARG A 140 8.08 16.99 5.71
C ARG A 140 7.02 16.50 4.75
N PHE A 141 6.03 15.75 5.24
CA PHE A 141 4.94 15.30 4.40
C PHE A 141 4.14 16.52 3.93
N LYS A 142 4.04 16.71 2.63
CA LYS A 142 3.30 17.82 2.04
C LYS A 142 1.92 17.34 1.62
N GLN A 143 0.95 18.20 1.74
CA GLN A 143 -0.36 17.95 1.15
C GLN A 143 -0.22 17.84 -0.37
N ILE A 144 -0.68 16.75 -0.91
CA ILE A 144 -0.72 16.42 -2.33
C ILE A 144 -2.14 15.95 -2.66
N ASN A 145 -2.43 15.78 -3.94
CA ASN A 145 -3.76 15.32 -4.37
C ASN A 145 -3.94 13.80 -4.15
N PHE A 146 -3.81 13.41 -2.89
CA PHE A 146 -3.92 12.05 -2.39
C PHE A 146 -4.81 12.03 -1.16
N ASP A 147 -5.87 11.24 -1.20
CA ASP A 147 -6.80 11.03 -0.10
C ASP A 147 -6.87 9.55 0.26
N VAL A 148 -7.41 9.26 1.45
CA VAL A 148 -7.57 7.90 1.95
C VAL A 148 -8.99 7.64 2.40
N ALA A 149 -9.53 6.52 1.97
CA ALA A 149 -10.87 6.06 2.35
C ALA A 149 -10.78 4.76 3.17
N TYR A 150 -11.60 4.69 4.23
CA TYR A 150 -11.78 3.45 4.97
C TYR A 150 -12.93 2.67 4.36
N ASP A 151 -12.63 1.48 3.87
CA ASP A 151 -13.61 0.61 3.27
C ASP A 151 -14.00 -0.49 4.28
N TYR A 152 -15.22 -0.38 4.81
CA TYR A 152 -15.80 -1.38 5.72
C TYR A 152 -16.23 -2.66 5.01
N SER A 153 -16.23 -2.67 3.68
CA SER A 153 -16.65 -3.83 2.94
C SER A 153 -15.63 -4.96 3.07
N LEU A 154 -16.11 -6.14 3.43
CA LEU A 154 -15.33 -7.38 3.47
C LEU A 154 -15.12 -7.97 2.07
N SER A 155 -15.93 -7.54 1.11
CA SER A 155 -15.91 -8.01 -0.27
C SER A 155 -15.21 -7.00 -1.17
N MET A 156 -14.07 -7.41 -1.75
CA MET A 156 -13.38 -6.62 -2.76
C MET A 156 -14.26 -6.37 -3.98
N GLU A 157 -15.12 -7.31 -4.34
CA GLU A 157 -16.09 -7.18 -5.41
C GLU A 157 -17.05 -6.01 -5.17
N HIS A 158 -17.62 -5.93 -3.97
CA HIS A 158 -18.52 -4.85 -3.61
C HIS A 158 -17.82 -3.48 -3.65
N SER A 159 -16.60 -3.42 -3.13
CA SER A 159 -15.82 -2.18 -3.13
C SER A 159 -15.49 -1.73 -4.55
N LEU A 160 -15.01 -2.63 -5.39
CA LEU A 160 -14.63 -2.32 -6.77
C LEU A 160 -15.84 -1.92 -7.62
N ASN A 161 -16.97 -2.60 -7.49
CA ASN A 161 -18.19 -2.26 -8.23
C ASN A 161 -18.75 -0.89 -7.86
N ARG A 162 -18.69 -0.52 -6.56
CA ARG A 162 -19.19 0.78 -6.09
C ARG A 162 -18.38 1.96 -6.61
N ILE A 163 -17.10 1.80 -6.81
CA ILE A 163 -16.13 2.88 -7.09
C ILE A 163 -15.90 3.08 -8.57
N SER A 164 -16.12 2.03 -9.37
CA SER A 164 -15.83 2.03 -10.80
C SER A 164 -16.52 3.15 -11.60
N GLU A 165 -17.64 3.71 -11.11
CA GLU A 165 -18.40 4.75 -11.82
C GLU A 165 -17.73 6.13 -11.82
N GLN A 166 -16.82 6.41 -10.88
CA GLN A 166 -16.20 7.73 -10.71
C GLN A 166 -14.72 7.77 -11.08
N ALA A 167 -14.09 6.63 -11.24
CA ALA A 167 -12.67 6.51 -11.50
C ALA A 167 -12.37 6.41 -13.00
N ASP A 168 -11.34 7.13 -13.45
CA ASP A 168 -10.76 6.91 -14.79
C ASP A 168 -9.94 5.63 -14.81
N PHE A 169 -9.28 5.32 -13.69
CA PHE A 169 -8.46 4.13 -13.50
C PHE A 169 -8.64 3.52 -12.12
N ILE A 170 -8.62 2.20 -12.06
CA ILE A 170 -8.48 1.43 -10.82
C ILE A 170 -7.07 0.86 -10.78
N PHE A 171 -6.38 1.04 -9.65
CA PHE A 171 -5.05 0.51 -9.40
C PHE A 171 -5.07 -0.48 -8.25
N LEU A 172 -4.54 -1.68 -8.48
CA LEU A 172 -4.49 -2.78 -7.52
C LEU A 172 -3.02 -3.20 -7.27
N PRO A 173 -2.34 -2.64 -6.26
CA PRO A 173 -0.97 -3.02 -5.87
C PRO A 173 -0.96 -4.37 -5.14
N VAL A 174 -1.29 -5.44 -5.82
CA VAL A 174 -1.45 -6.79 -5.23
C VAL A 174 -0.16 -7.30 -4.60
N GLY A 175 0.99 -7.02 -5.22
CA GLY A 175 2.29 -7.45 -4.72
C GLY A 175 2.55 -8.94 -4.93
N LYS A 176 2.74 -9.71 -3.86
CA LYS A 176 3.06 -11.13 -3.97
C LYS A 176 1.88 -11.96 -4.47
N PHE A 177 2.18 -12.95 -5.30
CA PHE A 177 1.23 -13.99 -5.69
C PHE A 177 1.11 -15.01 -4.55
N SER A 178 0.41 -14.62 -3.50
CA SER A 178 0.15 -15.43 -2.30
C SER A 178 -1.27 -15.16 -1.81
N TYR A 179 -1.83 -16.08 -1.05
CA TYR A 179 -3.19 -15.93 -0.52
C TYR A 179 -3.27 -14.89 0.60
N ASN A 180 -2.17 -14.64 1.31
CA ASN A 180 -2.12 -13.62 2.36
C ASN A 180 -1.54 -12.33 1.79
N PHE A 181 -2.35 -11.29 1.77
CA PHE A 181 -1.95 -9.98 1.28
C PHE A 181 -0.87 -9.33 2.16
N LEU A 182 -1.00 -9.44 3.46
CA LEU A 182 -0.02 -8.95 4.42
C LEU A 182 0.53 -10.14 5.19
N SER A 183 1.84 -10.37 5.09
CA SER A 183 2.55 -11.37 5.88
C SER A 183 2.70 -11.00 7.37
N GLU A 184 1.88 -10.08 7.86
CA GLU A 184 2.07 -9.39 9.14
C GLU A 184 1.23 -9.93 10.28
N GLY A 185 0.70 -11.09 10.15
CA GLY A 185 -0.10 -11.69 11.22
C GLY A 185 -1.57 -11.30 11.11
N ILE A 186 -2.34 -12.29 11.35
CA ILE A 186 -3.78 -12.33 11.32
C ILE A 186 -4.33 -11.44 12.44
N ASN A 187 -5.36 -10.66 12.15
CA ASN A 187 -6.24 -10.02 13.13
C ASN A 187 -5.65 -8.89 14.01
N ARG A 188 -4.63 -8.17 13.56
CA ARG A 188 -4.14 -7.00 14.30
C ARG A 188 -4.43 -5.71 13.57
N GLY A 189 -5.60 -5.14 13.85
CA GLY A 189 -6.02 -3.84 13.30
C GLY A 189 -6.53 -3.90 11.87
N ALA A 190 -6.91 -5.08 11.41
CA ALA A 190 -7.61 -5.30 10.18
C ALA A 190 -8.43 -6.57 10.24
N GLU A 191 -9.48 -6.60 9.49
CA GLU A 191 -10.05 -7.85 9.06
C GLU A 191 -9.09 -8.56 8.11
N GLU A 192 -9.13 -9.89 8.09
CA GLU A 192 -8.23 -10.70 7.30
C GLU A 192 -8.45 -10.42 5.81
N THR A 193 -7.44 -9.85 5.15
CA THR A 193 -7.50 -9.64 3.71
C THR A 193 -6.85 -10.84 3.02
N VAL A 194 -7.66 -11.82 2.67
CA VAL A 194 -7.26 -12.93 1.83
C VAL A 194 -7.56 -12.58 0.38
N ILE A 195 -6.56 -12.68 -0.47
CA ILE A 195 -6.75 -12.51 -1.91
C ILE A 195 -6.83 -13.88 -2.58
N VAL A 196 -8.02 -14.22 -3.06
CA VAL A 196 -8.21 -15.34 -3.96
C VAL A 196 -8.00 -14.84 -5.40
N HIS A 197 -6.82 -15.05 -5.95
CA HIS A 197 -6.41 -14.45 -7.23
C HIS A 197 -7.32 -14.80 -8.42
N LYS A 198 -7.96 -15.97 -8.41
CA LYS A 198 -8.94 -16.35 -9.45
C LYS A 198 -10.22 -15.52 -9.34
N GLU A 199 -10.69 -15.29 -8.12
CA GLU A 199 -11.84 -14.43 -7.85
C GLU A 199 -11.53 -12.99 -8.23
N LEU A 200 -10.36 -12.49 -7.82
CA LEU A 200 -9.89 -11.16 -8.21
C LEU A 200 -9.87 -10.99 -9.74
N LYS A 201 -9.35 -12.00 -10.47
CA LYS A 201 -9.40 -11.98 -11.93
C LYS A 201 -10.84 -11.92 -12.44
N SER A 202 -11.74 -12.76 -11.91
CA SER A 202 -13.15 -12.78 -12.32
C SER A 202 -13.84 -11.44 -12.07
N ILE A 203 -13.53 -10.77 -10.96
CA ILE A 203 -14.06 -9.43 -10.67
C ILE A 203 -13.55 -8.43 -11.70
N VAL A 204 -12.24 -8.42 -11.97
CA VAL A 204 -11.63 -7.49 -12.93
C VAL A 204 -12.11 -7.74 -14.37
N ASP A 205 -12.40 -8.99 -14.74
CA ASP A 205 -12.98 -9.34 -16.04
C ASP A 205 -14.39 -8.73 -16.25
N ASN A 206 -15.10 -8.39 -15.17
CA ASN A 206 -16.45 -7.84 -15.19
C ASN A 206 -16.53 -6.34 -14.92
N ILE A 207 -15.40 -5.66 -14.75
CA ILE A 207 -15.32 -4.22 -14.53
C ILE A 207 -14.99 -3.51 -15.84
N ASP A 208 -15.81 -2.54 -16.23
CA ASP A 208 -15.59 -1.73 -17.44
C ASP A 208 -14.50 -0.68 -17.26
N THR A 209 -14.29 -0.21 -16.03
CA THR A 209 -13.26 0.78 -15.72
C THR A 209 -11.86 0.22 -15.97
N LYS A 210 -10.99 1.04 -16.55
CA LYS A 210 -9.60 0.70 -16.81
C LYS A 210 -8.87 0.28 -15.55
N THR A 211 -8.60 -1.01 -15.41
CA THR A 211 -8.00 -1.58 -14.20
C THR A 211 -6.59 -2.07 -14.47
N ILE A 212 -5.66 -1.70 -13.58
CA ILE A 212 -4.26 -2.09 -13.61
C ILE A 212 -3.92 -2.84 -12.33
N LEU A 213 -3.46 -4.08 -12.46
CA LEU A 213 -2.92 -4.87 -11.35
C LEU A 213 -1.40 -4.84 -11.40
N ASN A 214 -0.78 -4.62 -10.23
CA ASN A 214 0.66 -4.71 -10.08
C ASN A 214 1.03 -5.89 -9.18
N TYR A 215 1.74 -6.86 -9.74
CA TYR A 215 2.28 -8.02 -9.04
C TYR A 215 3.80 -8.01 -8.98
N GLN A 216 4.38 -8.58 -7.95
CA GLN A 216 5.73 -9.13 -8.06
C GLN A 216 5.72 -10.28 -9.06
N TYR A 217 6.79 -10.39 -9.85
CA TYR A 217 6.86 -11.43 -10.87
C TYR A 217 6.69 -12.83 -10.26
N HIS A 218 5.77 -13.59 -10.81
CA HIS A 218 5.59 -15.00 -10.51
C HIS A 218 5.01 -15.72 -11.75
N PRO A 219 5.51 -16.91 -12.12
CA PRO A 219 5.00 -17.62 -13.30
C PRO A 219 3.49 -17.91 -13.27
N GLY A 220 2.94 -18.13 -12.06
CA GLY A 220 1.51 -18.32 -11.84
C GLY A 220 0.66 -17.12 -12.24
N VAL A 221 1.18 -15.89 -12.09
CA VAL A 221 0.51 -14.66 -12.53
C VAL A 221 0.37 -14.66 -14.05
N LEU A 222 1.45 -14.92 -14.77
CA LEU A 222 1.41 -14.98 -16.23
C LEU A 222 0.47 -16.08 -16.75
N LYS A 223 0.39 -17.21 -16.04
CA LYS A 223 -0.53 -18.30 -16.38
C LYS A 223 -1.98 -17.91 -16.12
N LEU A 224 -2.26 -17.22 -15.02
CA LEU A 224 -3.60 -16.80 -14.62
C LEU A 224 -4.19 -15.77 -15.60
N TYR A 225 -3.37 -14.81 -16.02
CA TYR A 225 -3.79 -13.69 -16.88
C TYR A 225 -3.36 -13.85 -18.35
N LYS A 226 -3.06 -15.09 -18.81
CA LYS A 226 -2.54 -15.37 -20.14
C LYS A 226 -3.42 -14.82 -21.30
N ASP A 227 -4.72 -14.64 -21.04
CA ASP A 227 -5.69 -14.18 -22.02
C ASP A 227 -5.81 -12.64 -22.09
N TYR A 228 -5.05 -11.92 -21.23
CA TYR A 228 -5.00 -10.45 -21.23
C TYR A 228 -4.02 -9.95 -22.30
N GLU A 229 -4.46 -8.97 -23.08
CA GLU A 229 -3.62 -8.38 -24.14
C GLU A 229 -2.47 -7.52 -23.58
N SER A 230 -2.65 -6.96 -22.40
CA SER A 230 -1.68 -6.04 -21.80
C SER A 230 -1.04 -6.64 -20.54
N ILE A 231 0.08 -7.33 -20.76
CA ILE A 231 0.97 -7.86 -19.72
C ILE A 231 2.36 -7.27 -19.93
N ILE A 232 2.84 -6.46 -19.00
CA ILE A 232 4.14 -5.81 -19.06
C ILE A 232 5.02 -6.34 -17.92
N MET A 233 6.10 -7.04 -18.25
CA MET A 233 7.10 -7.45 -17.27
C MET A 233 8.17 -6.37 -17.13
N LEU A 234 8.60 -6.10 -15.90
CA LEU A 234 9.58 -5.08 -15.55
C LEU A 234 10.77 -5.72 -14.82
N ASN A 235 11.97 -5.30 -15.20
CA ASN A 235 13.21 -5.75 -14.57
C ASN A 235 13.50 -4.99 -13.26
N GLN A 236 14.63 -5.26 -12.62
CA GLN A 236 15.03 -4.60 -11.37
C GLN A 236 15.20 -3.08 -11.46
N TYR A 237 15.32 -2.52 -12.65
CA TYR A 237 15.47 -1.08 -12.92
C TYR A 237 14.15 -0.42 -13.35
N GLY A 238 13.06 -1.19 -13.46
CA GLY A 238 11.76 -0.69 -13.94
C GLY A 238 11.62 -0.61 -15.46
N ASN A 239 12.61 -1.15 -16.19
CA ASN A 239 12.56 -1.20 -17.66
C ASN A 239 11.72 -2.41 -18.12
N LYS A 240 10.96 -2.25 -19.19
CA LYS A 240 10.21 -3.33 -19.84
C LYS A 240 11.17 -4.45 -20.26
N THR A 241 10.82 -5.71 -20.00
CA THR A 241 11.61 -6.89 -20.37
C THR A 241 10.72 -8.01 -20.88
N THR A 242 11.23 -8.78 -21.83
CA THR A 242 10.59 -10.02 -22.30
C THR A 242 11.21 -11.26 -21.64
N LYS A 243 12.34 -11.08 -20.95
CA LYS A 243 13.06 -12.16 -20.28
C LYS A 243 12.47 -12.40 -18.89
N LYS A 244 11.97 -13.61 -18.68
CA LYS A 244 11.33 -14.02 -17.41
C LYS A 244 12.31 -14.03 -16.23
N GLU A 245 13.56 -14.38 -16.46
CA GLU A 245 14.65 -14.40 -15.47
C GLU A 245 14.98 -13.03 -14.90
N ASP A 246 14.81 -11.98 -15.71
CA ASP A 246 15.07 -10.58 -15.32
C ASP A 246 13.86 -9.93 -14.67
N ALA A 247 12.66 -10.51 -14.83
CA ALA A 247 11.43 -9.91 -14.38
C ALA A 247 11.34 -9.85 -12.85
N LYS A 248 10.94 -8.69 -12.31
CA LYS A 248 10.73 -8.43 -10.87
C LYS A 248 9.30 -8.02 -10.56
N GLU A 249 8.68 -7.27 -11.47
CA GLU A 249 7.29 -6.85 -11.38
C GLU A 249 6.55 -7.13 -12.68
N VAL A 250 5.24 -7.28 -12.58
CA VAL A 250 4.34 -7.47 -13.72
C VAL A 250 3.15 -6.53 -13.57
N LEU A 251 2.92 -5.71 -14.58
CA LEU A 251 1.68 -4.96 -14.74
C LEU A 251 0.74 -5.73 -15.67
N ILE A 252 -0.52 -5.79 -15.27
CA ILE A 252 -1.59 -6.44 -16.03
C ILE A 252 -2.73 -5.44 -16.14
N ALA A 253 -3.25 -5.23 -17.34
CA ALA A 253 -4.39 -4.34 -17.53
C ALA A 253 -5.53 -5.06 -18.27
N ASN A 254 -6.78 -4.74 -17.89
CA ASN A 254 -7.98 -5.23 -18.57
C ASN A 254 -8.29 -4.47 -19.86
N PHE A 255 -7.42 -3.55 -20.26
CA PHE A 255 -7.52 -2.75 -21.47
C PHE A 255 -6.19 -2.80 -22.24
N ARG A 256 -6.25 -2.43 -23.52
CA ARG A 256 -5.05 -2.37 -24.38
C ARG A 256 -4.22 -1.14 -24.03
N ILE A 257 -2.96 -1.36 -23.64
CA ILE A 257 -1.95 -0.32 -23.46
C ILE A 257 -1.31 -0.03 -24.80
N GLY A 258 -1.40 1.21 -25.24
CA GLY A 258 -0.85 1.68 -26.50
C GLY A 258 0.69 1.71 -26.54
#